data_ca84f6e701d52ebe5dff1a4029c6f0f8
#
_entry.id   ca84f6e701d52ebe5dff1a4029c6f0f8
#
_cell.length_a   1.000
_cell.length_b   1.000
_cell.length_c   1.000
_cell.angle_alpha   90.00
_cell.angle_beta   90.00
_cell.angle_gamma   90.00
#
_symmetry.space_group_name_H-M   'P 1'
#
loop_
_entity.id
_entity.type
_entity.pdbx_description
1 polymer ?
#
loop_
_entity_poly.entity_id
_entity_poly.type
_entity_poly.pdbx_seq_one_letter_code
_entity_poly.pdbx_strand_id
1 'polypeptide(L)'
;MKYFLYARKSTDVEDKQVMSIEAQLAELRALAKKDGLEVIEEFVEKRTAKMPGRLVFNEMVRRIQKGEAQGIICWKLDRLARNPVDGGQISWMLQQGIVQHLQIHDRSYYPTDNVLMMSVEFGMANQFIRDLSTNVKRGLRAKVKRGEFPSTAPTGYLNDTRRRTIVIDRKKAPFIKQAFELYVEGESRLEDVANFLYENRVRSLGGKKLHKDRIKWILQNPFYYGHFYYGGEIHEGKHPPIISKKLHDKVQEVMLDRGHPMKPQNEPKAFCGLLKCATCNMSITAELQKGHIYYRCTKKSRTAQCDEPF
;
A
#
# COMPACT_ATOMS: atom_id res chain seq x y z
N MET A 1 -9.14 -10.70 -43.81
CA MET A 1 -8.36 -11.04 -42.61
C MET A 1 -9.11 -10.52 -41.42
N LYS A 2 -9.32 -11.33 -40.38
CA LYS A 2 -10.10 -11.01 -39.19
C LYS A 2 -9.18 -10.45 -38.08
N TYR A 3 -9.64 -9.44 -37.35
CA TYR A 3 -8.87 -8.77 -36.34
C TYR A 3 -9.56 -8.79 -34.98
N PHE A 4 -8.74 -8.89 -33.92
CA PHE A 4 -9.13 -8.54 -32.57
C PHE A 4 -8.60 -7.14 -32.23
N LEU A 5 -9.47 -6.30 -31.68
CA LEU A 5 -9.10 -4.99 -31.19
C LEU A 5 -8.83 -5.07 -29.69
N TYR A 6 -7.67 -4.60 -29.25
CA TYR A 6 -7.27 -4.64 -27.85
C TYR A 6 -7.08 -3.25 -27.29
N ALA A 7 -7.82 -2.91 -26.24
CA ALA A 7 -7.68 -1.67 -25.50
C ALA A 7 -7.39 -1.95 -24.02
N ARG A 8 -6.52 -1.14 -23.40
CA ARG A 8 -6.12 -1.34 -22.01
C ARG A 8 -5.99 -0.03 -21.24
N LYS A 9 -6.51 -0.04 -20.01
CA LYS A 9 -6.24 0.99 -19.00
C LYS A 9 -5.85 0.31 -17.70
N SER A 10 -4.72 0.70 -17.12
CA SER A 10 -4.37 0.24 -15.77
C SER A 10 -4.95 1.18 -14.72
N THR A 11 -5.14 0.63 -13.50
CA THR A 11 -5.53 1.40 -12.32
C THR A 11 -4.36 2.15 -11.69
N ASP A 12 -3.15 1.97 -12.24
CA ASP A 12 -1.93 2.61 -11.74
C ASP A 12 -1.99 4.13 -11.91
N VAL A 13 -1.47 4.85 -10.94
CA VAL A 13 -1.46 6.33 -10.91
C VAL A 13 -0.75 6.93 -12.12
N GLU A 14 0.24 6.22 -12.65
CA GLU A 14 1.04 6.62 -13.82
C GLU A 14 0.22 6.71 -15.11
N ASP A 15 -0.86 5.94 -15.22
CA ASP A 15 -1.75 5.92 -16.40
C ASP A 15 -2.92 6.91 -16.32
N LYS A 16 -2.98 7.76 -15.28
CA LYS A 16 -4.07 8.76 -15.15
C LYS A 16 -4.06 9.86 -16.24
N GLN A 17 -2.91 10.08 -16.87
CA GLN A 17 -2.75 11.04 -17.97
C GLN A 17 -2.99 10.44 -19.36
N VAL A 18 -3.32 9.14 -19.44
CA VAL A 18 -3.56 8.44 -20.69
C VAL A 18 -5.04 8.47 -21.06
N MET A 19 -5.30 8.46 -22.36
CA MET A 19 -6.65 8.42 -22.94
C MET A 19 -7.54 7.37 -22.26
N SER A 20 -8.81 7.71 -22.10
CA SER A 20 -9.81 6.77 -21.59
C SER A 20 -9.92 5.53 -22.49
N ILE A 21 -10.47 4.43 -21.97
CA ILE A 21 -10.72 3.24 -22.80
C ILE A 21 -11.62 3.60 -23.98
N GLU A 22 -12.66 4.40 -23.72
CA GLU A 22 -13.62 4.84 -24.74
C GLU A 22 -12.94 5.64 -25.86
N ALA A 23 -12.01 6.53 -25.49
CA ALA A 23 -11.25 7.30 -26.48
C ALA A 23 -10.30 6.41 -27.31
N GLN A 24 -9.60 5.46 -26.67
CA GLN A 24 -8.78 4.46 -27.38
C GLN A 24 -9.63 3.64 -28.37
N LEU A 25 -10.78 3.13 -27.92
CA LEU A 25 -11.69 2.36 -28.77
C LEU A 25 -12.22 3.18 -29.94
N ALA A 26 -12.62 4.42 -29.69
CA ALA A 26 -13.14 5.31 -30.74
C ALA A 26 -12.11 5.53 -31.85
N GLU A 27 -10.85 5.82 -31.49
CA GLU A 27 -9.77 6.04 -32.46
C GLU A 27 -9.39 4.76 -33.18
N LEU A 28 -9.31 3.62 -32.48
CA LEU A 28 -8.97 2.33 -33.11
C LEU A 28 -10.07 1.83 -34.03
N ARG A 29 -11.35 2.07 -33.72
CA ARG A 29 -12.48 1.79 -34.62
C ARG A 29 -12.43 2.67 -35.87
N ALA A 30 -12.10 3.95 -35.72
CA ALA A 30 -11.94 4.86 -36.84
C ALA A 30 -10.77 4.42 -37.75
N LEU A 31 -9.63 4.01 -37.15
CA LEU A 31 -8.48 3.46 -37.87
C LEU A 31 -8.87 2.18 -38.64
N ALA A 32 -9.52 1.22 -37.97
CA ALA A 32 -9.95 -0.02 -38.58
C ALA A 32 -10.90 0.23 -39.77
N LYS A 33 -11.84 1.17 -39.64
CA LYS A 33 -12.76 1.56 -40.73
C LYS A 33 -12.02 2.22 -41.89
N LYS A 34 -11.06 3.11 -41.59
CA LYS A 34 -10.25 3.78 -42.61
C LYS A 34 -9.43 2.80 -43.44
N ASP A 35 -8.80 1.83 -42.75
CA ASP A 35 -7.89 0.88 -43.38
C ASP A 35 -8.60 -0.43 -43.84
N GLY A 36 -9.93 -0.49 -43.74
CA GLY A 36 -10.74 -1.64 -44.18
C GLY A 36 -10.48 -2.94 -43.40
N LEU A 37 -10.11 -2.83 -42.10
CA LEU A 37 -9.80 -3.97 -41.26
C LEU A 37 -11.07 -4.52 -40.60
N GLU A 38 -11.33 -5.82 -40.80
CA GLU A 38 -12.53 -6.52 -40.27
C GLU A 38 -12.35 -6.86 -38.79
N VAL A 39 -12.83 -6.00 -37.89
CA VAL A 39 -12.81 -6.26 -36.43
C VAL A 39 -13.97 -7.17 -36.05
N ILE A 40 -13.66 -8.35 -35.54
CA ILE A 40 -14.67 -9.34 -35.14
C ILE A 40 -15.00 -9.26 -33.64
N GLU A 41 -14.05 -8.78 -32.80
CA GLU A 41 -14.27 -8.63 -31.36
C GLU A 41 -13.33 -7.62 -30.74
N GLU A 42 -13.77 -7.03 -29.63
CA GLU A 42 -13.01 -6.05 -28.84
C GLU A 42 -12.67 -6.61 -27.46
N PHE A 43 -11.40 -6.59 -27.10
CA PHE A 43 -10.88 -7.00 -25.81
C PHE A 43 -10.49 -5.82 -24.97
N VAL A 44 -11.15 -5.64 -23.82
CA VAL A 44 -10.92 -4.53 -22.91
C VAL A 44 -10.30 -5.02 -21.62
N GLU A 45 -9.03 -4.64 -21.37
CA GLU A 45 -8.29 -5.04 -20.17
C GLU A 45 -8.16 -3.90 -19.17
N LYS A 46 -8.51 -4.17 -17.90
CA LYS A 46 -8.37 -3.20 -16.79
C LYS A 46 -7.16 -3.48 -15.89
N ARG A 47 -6.34 -4.48 -16.23
CA ARG A 47 -5.15 -4.85 -15.46
C ARG A 47 -3.88 -4.24 -16.04
N THR A 48 -2.86 -4.11 -15.18
CA THR A 48 -1.54 -3.62 -15.59
C THR A 48 -0.85 -4.60 -16.55
N ALA A 49 -0.13 -4.08 -17.54
CA ALA A 49 0.68 -4.89 -18.46
C ALA A 49 2.10 -5.19 -17.93
N LYS A 50 2.44 -4.75 -16.71
CA LYS A 50 3.77 -4.96 -16.09
C LYS A 50 4.04 -6.42 -15.73
N MET A 51 2.98 -7.20 -15.46
CA MET A 51 3.08 -8.61 -15.07
C MET A 51 2.27 -9.50 -16.02
N PRO A 52 2.74 -10.73 -16.32
CA PRO A 52 1.98 -11.71 -17.07
C PRO A 52 0.76 -12.20 -16.25
N GLY A 53 -0.14 -12.97 -16.92
CA GLY A 53 -1.31 -13.56 -16.25
C GLY A 53 -2.58 -12.70 -16.37
N ARG A 54 -2.69 -11.84 -17.36
CA ARG A 54 -3.89 -11.06 -17.68
C ARG A 54 -4.92 -11.92 -18.35
N LEU A 55 -6.11 -12.06 -17.75
CA LEU A 55 -7.15 -12.97 -18.23
C LEU A 55 -7.64 -12.62 -19.65
N VAL A 56 -7.91 -11.33 -19.91
CA VAL A 56 -8.42 -10.85 -21.20
C VAL A 56 -7.36 -10.98 -22.29
N PHE A 57 -6.12 -10.59 -21.99
CA PHE A 57 -5.01 -10.74 -22.92
C PHE A 57 -4.74 -12.22 -23.26
N ASN A 58 -4.69 -13.09 -22.25
CA ASN A 58 -4.44 -14.52 -22.46
C ASN A 58 -5.57 -15.18 -23.28
N GLU A 59 -6.82 -14.79 -23.05
CA GLU A 59 -7.96 -15.26 -23.82
C GLU A 59 -7.86 -14.82 -25.29
N MET A 60 -7.54 -13.56 -25.54
CA MET A 60 -7.29 -13.07 -26.90
C MET A 60 -6.20 -13.88 -27.60
N VAL A 61 -5.05 -14.07 -26.94
CA VAL A 61 -3.92 -14.83 -27.48
C VAL A 61 -4.32 -16.30 -27.78
N ARG A 62 -5.03 -16.95 -26.86
CA ARG A 62 -5.52 -18.33 -27.03
C ARG A 62 -6.44 -18.44 -28.23
N ARG A 63 -7.33 -17.49 -28.48
CA ARG A 63 -8.25 -17.48 -29.59
C ARG A 63 -7.55 -17.21 -30.94
N ILE A 64 -6.52 -16.36 -30.94
CA ILE A 64 -5.65 -16.17 -32.11
C ILE A 64 -4.92 -17.46 -32.44
N GLN A 65 -4.39 -18.19 -31.46
CA GLN A 65 -3.75 -19.50 -31.68
C GLN A 65 -4.69 -20.53 -32.23
N LYS A 66 -6.00 -20.42 -31.97
CA LYS A 66 -7.05 -21.27 -32.60
C LYS A 66 -7.43 -20.84 -34.03
N GLY A 67 -6.86 -19.72 -34.51
CA GLY A 67 -7.13 -19.21 -35.86
C GLY A 67 -8.43 -18.41 -36.01
N GLU A 68 -9.07 -18.00 -34.90
CA GLU A 68 -10.29 -17.21 -34.92
C GLU A 68 -10.04 -15.78 -35.50
N ALA A 69 -8.85 -15.22 -35.27
CA ALA A 69 -8.38 -14.00 -35.89
C ALA A 69 -6.91 -14.16 -36.30
N GLN A 70 -6.46 -13.40 -37.30
CA GLN A 70 -5.07 -13.37 -37.78
C GLN A 70 -4.39 -12.00 -37.52
N GLY A 71 -5.15 -11.01 -37.05
CA GLY A 71 -4.62 -9.69 -36.80
C GLY A 71 -4.98 -9.17 -35.41
N ILE A 72 -4.14 -8.26 -34.92
CA ILE A 72 -4.37 -7.51 -33.68
C ILE A 72 -4.33 -6.04 -33.98
N ILE A 73 -5.27 -5.26 -33.44
CA ILE A 73 -5.28 -3.81 -33.49
C ILE A 73 -5.14 -3.29 -32.05
N CYS A 74 -4.15 -2.44 -31.79
CA CYS A 74 -4.00 -1.81 -30.47
C CYS A 74 -3.43 -0.39 -30.60
N TRP A 75 -3.55 0.42 -29.52
CA TRP A 75 -3.12 1.81 -29.54
C TRP A 75 -1.58 1.95 -29.69
N LYS A 76 -0.83 1.22 -28.86
CA LYS A 76 0.65 1.16 -28.86
C LYS A 76 1.11 -0.19 -28.34
N LEU A 77 2.33 -0.58 -28.63
CA LEU A 77 2.90 -1.82 -28.11
C LEU A 77 2.92 -1.87 -26.57
N ASP A 78 3.14 -0.74 -25.90
CA ASP A 78 3.13 -0.65 -24.43
C ASP A 78 1.71 -0.85 -23.82
N ARG A 79 0.64 -0.73 -24.63
CA ARG A 79 -0.72 -1.10 -24.22
C ARG A 79 -0.92 -2.61 -24.33
N LEU A 80 -0.30 -3.23 -25.34
CA LEU A 80 -0.38 -4.67 -25.57
C LEU A 80 0.45 -5.43 -24.52
N ALA A 81 1.73 -5.07 -24.35
CA ALA A 81 2.62 -5.68 -23.37
C ALA A 81 3.67 -4.70 -22.83
N ARG A 82 3.98 -4.81 -21.52
CA ARG A 82 5.06 -4.09 -20.83
C ARG A 82 6.01 -5.03 -20.09
N ASN A 83 5.81 -6.33 -20.25
CA ASN A 83 6.67 -7.35 -19.68
C ASN A 83 7.26 -8.22 -20.80
N PRO A 84 8.46 -8.80 -20.61
CA PRO A 84 9.16 -9.54 -21.66
C PRO A 84 8.43 -10.82 -22.08
N VAL A 85 7.64 -11.42 -21.18
CA VAL A 85 6.93 -12.69 -21.45
C VAL A 85 5.83 -12.47 -22.48
N ASP A 86 4.91 -11.54 -22.21
CA ASP A 86 3.79 -11.23 -23.10
C ASP A 86 4.30 -10.62 -24.42
N GLY A 87 5.29 -9.69 -24.34
CA GLY A 87 5.89 -9.10 -25.54
C GLY A 87 6.61 -10.14 -26.41
N GLY A 88 7.37 -11.03 -25.78
CA GLY A 88 8.04 -12.14 -26.47
C GLY A 88 7.04 -13.10 -27.12
N GLN A 89 5.92 -13.39 -26.46
CA GLN A 89 4.86 -14.24 -27.01
C GLN A 89 4.25 -13.64 -28.29
N ILE A 90 3.92 -12.35 -28.28
CA ILE A 90 3.39 -11.67 -29.47
C ILE A 90 4.43 -11.62 -30.59
N SER A 91 5.69 -11.31 -30.27
CA SER A 91 6.79 -11.31 -31.24
C SER A 91 6.97 -12.70 -31.88
N TRP A 92 6.95 -13.75 -31.07
CA TRP A 92 7.06 -15.13 -31.55
C TRP A 92 5.87 -15.52 -32.45
N MET A 93 4.64 -15.18 -32.04
CA MET A 93 3.44 -15.47 -32.84
C MET A 93 3.45 -14.76 -34.19
N LEU A 94 3.98 -13.52 -34.25
CA LEU A 94 4.17 -12.79 -35.49
C LEU A 94 5.20 -13.49 -36.39
N GLN A 95 6.36 -13.90 -35.85
CA GLN A 95 7.40 -14.63 -36.59
C GLN A 95 6.89 -15.98 -37.16
N GLN A 96 6.05 -16.67 -36.40
CA GLN A 96 5.46 -17.95 -36.84
C GLN A 96 4.28 -17.77 -37.82
N GLY A 97 3.89 -16.52 -38.12
CA GLY A 97 2.74 -16.26 -39.01
C GLY A 97 1.38 -16.59 -38.38
N ILE A 98 1.32 -16.89 -37.07
CA ILE A 98 0.08 -17.08 -36.29
C ILE A 98 -0.66 -15.73 -36.23
N VAL A 99 0.07 -14.66 -35.93
CA VAL A 99 -0.35 -13.27 -36.16
C VAL A 99 0.23 -12.85 -37.51
N GLN A 100 -0.61 -12.50 -38.44
CA GLN A 100 -0.18 -12.08 -39.78
C GLN A 100 -0.07 -10.55 -39.92
N HIS A 101 -0.75 -9.81 -39.03
CA HIS A 101 -0.70 -8.35 -39.00
C HIS A 101 -0.96 -7.83 -37.59
N LEU A 102 -0.06 -7.00 -37.09
CA LEU A 102 -0.23 -6.24 -35.87
C LEU A 102 -0.28 -4.75 -36.21
N GLN A 103 -1.47 -4.15 -36.14
CA GLN A 103 -1.71 -2.74 -36.37
C GLN A 103 -1.65 -1.97 -35.07
N ILE A 104 -0.75 -1.01 -34.95
CA ILE A 104 -0.81 0.02 -33.92
C ILE A 104 -1.27 1.35 -34.54
N HIS A 105 -1.56 2.35 -33.72
CA HIS A 105 -2.15 3.60 -34.20
C HIS A 105 -1.34 4.25 -35.33
N ASP A 106 -0.03 4.24 -35.26
CA ASP A 106 0.89 4.96 -36.15
C ASP A 106 1.76 4.03 -37.02
N ARG A 107 1.63 2.70 -36.88
CA ARG A 107 2.52 1.74 -37.54
C ARG A 107 1.90 0.35 -37.65
N SER A 108 2.36 -0.41 -38.65
CA SER A 108 2.01 -1.83 -38.84
C SER A 108 3.23 -2.73 -38.70
N TYR A 109 3.01 -3.97 -38.29
CA TYR A 109 4.02 -5.03 -38.24
C TYR A 109 3.50 -6.28 -38.93
N TYR A 110 4.37 -6.88 -39.74
CA TYR A 110 4.12 -8.11 -40.50
C TYR A 110 5.15 -9.20 -40.16
N PRO A 111 4.87 -10.49 -40.45
CA PRO A 111 5.83 -11.56 -40.21
C PRO A 111 7.17 -11.41 -40.93
N THR A 112 7.18 -10.68 -42.04
CA THR A 112 8.38 -10.40 -42.86
C THR A 112 9.21 -9.23 -42.32
N ASP A 113 8.67 -8.45 -41.38
CA ASP A 113 9.36 -7.29 -40.84
C ASP A 113 10.49 -7.69 -39.89
N ASN A 114 11.44 -6.79 -39.73
CA ASN A 114 12.51 -7.01 -38.78
C ASN A 114 11.99 -6.96 -37.33
N VAL A 115 11.78 -8.14 -36.75
CA VAL A 115 11.28 -8.33 -35.38
C VAL A 115 12.20 -7.68 -34.33
N LEU A 116 13.45 -7.40 -34.66
CA LEU A 116 14.38 -6.70 -33.78
C LEU A 116 13.81 -5.35 -33.32
N MET A 117 13.22 -4.58 -34.26
CA MET A 117 12.61 -3.28 -33.93
C MET A 117 11.47 -3.40 -32.93
N MET A 118 10.58 -4.37 -33.13
CA MET A 118 9.47 -4.63 -32.19
C MET A 118 9.99 -5.11 -30.83
N SER A 119 11.01 -5.96 -30.81
CA SER A 119 11.64 -6.42 -29.56
C SER A 119 12.33 -5.29 -28.80
N VAL A 120 12.96 -4.38 -29.51
CA VAL A 120 13.55 -3.14 -28.93
C VAL A 120 12.45 -2.27 -28.33
N GLU A 121 11.33 -2.05 -29.03
CA GLU A 121 10.22 -1.23 -28.52
C GLU A 121 9.60 -1.83 -27.26
N PHE A 122 9.38 -3.16 -27.22
CA PHE A 122 8.95 -3.83 -25.99
C PHE A 122 9.99 -3.73 -24.85
N GLY A 123 11.26 -3.87 -25.19
CA GLY A 123 12.39 -3.72 -24.25
C GLY A 123 12.46 -2.29 -23.68
N MET A 124 12.36 -1.27 -24.52
CA MET A 124 12.35 0.14 -24.10
C MET A 124 11.15 0.47 -23.20
N ALA A 125 9.95 -0.04 -23.52
CA ALA A 125 8.76 0.15 -22.69
C ALA A 125 8.96 -0.42 -21.27
N ASN A 126 9.61 -1.56 -21.16
CA ASN A 126 9.95 -2.18 -19.87
C ASN A 126 11.06 -1.41 -19.14
N GLN A 127 12.13 -1.03 -19.85
CA GLN A 127 13.26 -0.31 -19.26
C GLN A 127 12.83 1.07 -18.73
N PHE A 128 11.99 1.80 -19.45
CA PHE A 128 11.46 3.08 -19.00
C PHE A 128 10.82 3.02 -17.62
N ILE A 129 10.01 1.96 -17.35
CA ILE A 129 9.35 1.78 -16.04
C ILE A 129 10.38 1.50 -14.94
N ARG A 130 11.41 0.69 -15.22
CA ARG A 130 12.50 0.42 -14.27
C ARG A 130 13.29 1.67 -13.93
N ASP A 131 13.63 2.45 -14.95
CA ASP A 131 14.38 3.69 -14.79
C ASP A 131 13.57 4.74 -14.03
N LEU A 132 12.28 4.87 -14.34
CA LEU A 132 11.36 5.75 -13.59
C LEU A 132 11.30 5.36 -12.11
N SER A 133 11.10 4.06 -11.80
CA SER A 133 11.09 3.57 -10.42
C SER A 133 12.40 3.85 -9.70
N THR A 134 13.53 3.60 -10.36
CA THR A 134 14.87 3.85 -9.81
C THR A 134 15.11 5.35 -9.57
N ASN A 135 14.72 6.18 -10.53
CA ASN A 135 14.87 7.63 -10.42
C ASN A 135 14.00 8.22 -9.31
N VAL A 136 12.73 7.77 -9.19
CA VAL A 136 11.83 8.16 -8.11
C VAL A 136 12.42 7.75 -6.76
N LYS A 137 12.85 6.50 -6.60
CA LYS A 137 13.47 6.02 -5.34
C LYS A 137 14.73 6.83 -4.99
N ARG A 138 15.57 7.13 -5.98
CA ARG A 138 16.76 7.97 -5.80
C ARG A 138 16.39 9.38 -5.36
N GLY A 139 15.38 9.98 -6.00
CA GLY A 139 14.86 11.31 -5.63
C GLY A 139 14.29 11.35 -4.21
N LEU A 140 13.53 10.31 -3.79
CA LEU A 140 12.99 10.21 -2.43
C LEU A 140 14.12 10.05 -1.40
N ARG A 141 15.13 9.20 -1.66
CA ARG A 141 16.31 9.06 -0.79
C ARG A 141 17.11 10.37 -0.67
N ALA A 142 17.24 11.11 -1.77
CA ALA A 142 17.90 12.41 -1.75
C ALA A 142 17.15 13.44 -0.88
N LYS A 143 15.81 13.43 -0.90
CA LYS A 143 14.98 14.23 0.02
C LYS A 143 15.23 13.84 1.47
N VAL A 144 15.19 12.55 1.79
CA VAL A 144 15.44 12.04 3.15
C VAL A 144 16.80 12.45 3.67
N LYS A 145 17.87 12.32 2.86
CA LYS A 145 19.22 12.79 3.22
C LYS A 145 19.29 14.29 3.54
N ARG A 146 18.41 15.10 2.96
CA ARG A 146 18.28 16.53 3.27
C ARG A 146 17.35 16.81 4.46
N GLY A 147 16.82 15.78 5.13
CA GLY A 147 15.83 15.93 6.21
C GLY A 147 14.43 16.35 5.72
N GLU A 148 14.14 16.18 4.44
CA GLU A 148 12.83 16.48 3.84
C GLU A 148 11.96 15.23 3.81
N PHE A 149 10.78 15.30 4.43
CA PHE A 149 9.85 14.17 4.41
C PHE A 149 9.35 13.87 3.00
N PRO A 150 9.50 12.63 2.49
CA PRO A 150 9.22 12.34 1.09
C PRO A 150 7.76 11.97 0.79
N SER A 151 6.83 12.22 1.71
CA SER A 151 5.43 11.84 1.59
C SER A 151 4.49 13.00 1.95
N THR A 152 3.19 12.71 2.01
CA THR A 152 2.15 13.67 2.41
C THR A 152 2.27 14.01 3.89
N ALA A 153 2.19 15.29 4.22
CA ALA A 153 2.24 15.80 5.59
C ALA A 153 1.13 15.17 6.45
N PRO A 154 1.43 14.71 7.68
CA PRO A 154 0.44 14.17 8.59
C PRO A 154 -0.49 15.26 9.14
N THR A 155 -1.59 14.83 9.80
CA THR A 155 -2.57 15.73 10.42
C THR A 155 -1.89 16.72 11.38
N GLY A 156 -2.21 18.00 11.29
CA GLY A 156 -1.55 19.06 12.03
C GLY A 156 -0.46 19.80 11.24
N TYR A 157 -0.17 19.32 10.03
CA TYR A 157 0.75 19.93 9.08
C TYR A 157 0.12 20.10 7.70
N LEU A 158 0.71 20.98 6.89
CA LEU A 158 0.34 21.28 5.51
C LEU A 158 1.54 21.15 4.59
N ASN A 159 1.32 20.66 3.36
CA ASN A 159 2.32 20.74 2.30
C ASN A 159 2.30 22.14 1.67
N ASP A 160 3.35 22.91 1.83
CA ASP A 160 3.56 24.13 1.07
C ASP A 160 4.11 23.79 -0.32
N THR A 161 3.23 23.83 -1.31
CA THR A 161 3.58 23.51 -2.70
C THR A 161 4.52 24.53 -3.34
N ARG A 162 4.52 25.80 -2.89
CA ARG A 162 5.37 26.86 -3.40
C ARG A 162 6.81 26.68 -2.93
N ARG A 163 6.99 26.45 -1.65
CA ARG A 163 8.32 26.26 -1.01
C ARG A 163 8.77 24.79 -1.05
N ARG A 164 7.89 23.87 -1.45
CA ARG A 164 8.11 22.40 -1.40
C ARG A 164 8.53 21.88 -0.04
N THR A 165 7.99 22.49 1.00
CA THR A 165 8.27 22.18 2.41
C THR A 165 7.01 21.81 3.17
N ILE A 166 7.17 21.27 4.37
CA ILE A 166 6.06 21.00 5.28
C ILE A 166 6.05 22.09 6.34
N VAL A 167 4.87 22.67 6.56
CA VAL A 167 4.63 23.75 7.53
C VAL A 167 3.55 23.32 8.53
N ILE A 168 3.55 23.93 9.71
CA ILE A 168 2.54 23.69 10.73
C ILE A 168 1.19 24.26 10.28
N ASP A 169 0.14 23.45 10.38
CA ASP A 169 -1.26 23.90 10.24
C ASP A 169 -1.66 24.65 11.54
N ARG A 170 -1.62 25.97 11.50
CA ARG A 170 -1.93 26.82 12.66
C ARG A 170 -3.33 26.59 13.25
N LYS A 171 -4.28 26.04 12.44
CA LYS A 171 -5.65 25.74 12.90
C LYS A 171 -5.75 24.41 13.63
N LYS A 172 -4.95 23.42 13.24
CA LYS A 172 -5.06 22.03 13.77
C LYS A 172 -3.94 21.68 14.74
N ALA A 173 -2.75 22.24 14.59
CA ALA A 173 -1.60 21.90 15.41
C ALA A 173 -1.78 22.12 16.92
N PRO A 174 -2.45 23.19 17.39
CA PRO A 174 -2.71 23.37 18.82
C PRO A 174 -3.52 22.21 19.41
N PHE A 175 -4.53 21.74 18.69
CA PHE A 175 -5.36 20.61 19.15
C PHE A 175 -4.62 19.28 19.10
N ILE A 176 -3.69 19.11 18.14
CA ILE A 176 -2.82 17.93 18.13
C ILE A 176 -1.92 17.94 19.37
N LYS A 177 -1.31 19.09 19.73
CA LYS A 177 -0.50 19.21 20.94
C LYS A 177 -1.32 18.87 22.20
N GLN A 178 -2.51 19.45 22.33
CA GLN A 178 -3.42 19.17 23.45
C GLN A 178 -3.83 17.69 23.50
N ALA A 179 -4.01 17.02 22.35
CA ALA A 179 -4.29 15.59 22.30
C ALA A 179 -3.17 14.72 22.91
N PHE A 180 -1.89 15.11 22.73
CA PHE A 180 -0.76 14.48 23.38
C PHE A 180 -0.76 14.74 24.89
N GLU A 181 -1.05 15.97 25.31
CA GLU A 181 -1.12 16.38 26.72
C GLU A 181 -2.25 15.63 27.46
N LEU A 182 -3.46 15.61 26.90
CA LEU A 182 -4.61 14.86 27.43
C LEU A 182 -4.30 13.37 27.63
N TYR A 183 -3.57 12.76 26.70
CA TYR A 183 -3.27 11.34 26.80
C TYR A 183 -2.24 11.05 27.91
N VAL A 184 -1.30 11.95 28.18
CA VAL A 184 -0.28 11.84 29.25
C VAL A 184 -0.90 12.02 30.64
N GLU A 185 -1.93 12.86 30.79
CA GLU A 185 -2.63 13.08 32.06
C GLU A 185 -3.24 11.79 32.64
N GLY A 186 -3.35 10.74 31.83
CA GLY A 186 -3.57 9.38 32.30
C GLY A 186 -5.03 8.96 32.42
N GLU A 187 -6.00 9.86 32.32
CA GLU A 187 -7.44 9.54 32.45
C GLU A 187 -8.12 9.26 31.09
N SER A 188 -7.61 9.85 30.01
CA SER A 188 -8.22 9.79 28.68
C SER A 188 -7.86 8.52 27.93
N ARG A 189 -8.86 7.84 27.34
CA ARG A 189 -8.69 6.71 26.40
C ARG A 189 -8.45 7.26 24.99
N LEU A 190 -8.01 6.41 24.07
CA LEU A 190 -7.86 6.76 22.65
C LEU A 190 -9.15 7.29 22.03
N GLU A 191 -10.30 6.79 22.50
CA GLU A 191 -11.63 7.22 22.05
C GLU A 191 -11.95 8.65 22.52
N ASP A 192 -11.57 9.02 23.74
CA ASP A 192 -11.78 10.35 24.30
C ASP A 192 -10.94 11.39 23.56
N VAL A 193 -9.69 11.04 23.22
CA VAL A 193 -8.82 11.87 22.37
C VAL A 193 -9.43 12.02 20.97
N ALA A 194 -10.04 10.96 20.42
CA ALA A 194 -10.72 11.02 19.12
C ALA A 194 -11.96 11.94 19.15
N ASN A 195 -12.73 11.93 20.25
CA ASN A 195 -13.86 12.83 20.48
C ASN A 195 -13.40 14.28 20.54
N PHE A 196 -12.40 14.54 21.38
CA PHE A 196 -11.79 15.87 21.54
C PHE A 196 -11.33 16.46 20.19
N LEU A 197 -10.62 15.68 19.40
CA LEU A 197 -10.16 16.12 18.08
C LEU A 197 -11.32 16.38 17.11
N TYR A 198 -12.39 15.55 17.16
CA TYR A 198 -13.56 15.70 16.31
C TYR A 198 -14.36 16.96 16.63
N GLU A 199 -14.56 17.28 17.92
CA GLU A 199 -15.22 18.51 18.42
C GLU A 199 -14.45 19.75 17.97
N ASN A 200 -13.12 19.68 18.00
CA ASN A 200 -12.25 20.76 17.53
C ASN A 200 -11.99 20.75 16.02
N ARG A 201 -12.87 20.12 15.24
CA ARG A 201 -12.86 20.08 13.76
C ARG A 201 -11.59 19.43 13.15
N VAL A 202 -10.82 18.68 13.92
CA VAL A 202 -9.73 17.84 13.40
C VAL A 202 -10.32 16.51 12.95
N ARG A 203 -10.61 16.41 11.64
CA ARG A 203 -11.34 15.30 11.01
C ARG A 203 -10.50 14.64 9.94
N SER A 204 -10.92 13.46 9.51
CA SER A 204 -10.35 12.79 8.33
C SER A 204 -10.63 13.60 7.05
N LEU A 205 -9.96 13.26 5.94
CA LEU A 205 -10.20 13.89 4.63
C LEU A 205 -11.67 13.82 4.19
N GLY A 206 -12.40 12.78 4.60
CA GLY A 206 -13.84 12.63 4.33
C GLY A 206 -14.75 13.28 5.39
N GLY A 207 -14.24 14.14 6.27
CA GLY A 207 -15.01 14.86 7.29
C GLY A 207 -15.43 14.02 8.50
N LYS A 208 -15.07 12.73 8.56
CA LYS A 208 -15.45 11.79 9.63
C LYS A 208 -14.51 11.88 10.83
N LYS A 209 -15.00 11.47 12.02
CA LYS A 209 -14.20 11.26 13.22
C LYS A 209 -13.02 10.33 12.93
N LEU A 210 -11.86 10.59 13.52
CA LEU A 210 -10.68 9.74 13.41
C LEU A 210 -10.90 8.46 14.23
N HIS A 211 -10.60 7.31 13.64
CA HIS A 211 -10.66 6.02 14.34
C HIS A 211 -9.55 5.90 15.39
N LYS A 212 -9.78 5.13 16.46
CA LYS A 212 -8.80 4.91 17.55
C LYS A 212 -7.42 4.47 17.06
N ASP A 213 -7.34 3.65 16.02
CA ASP A 213 -6.05 3.23 15.45
C ASP A 213 -5.31 4.39 14.79
N ARG A 214 -6.03 5.35 14.21
CA ARG A 214 -5.44 6.56 13.66
C ARG A 214 -4.93 7.48 14.78
N ILE A 215 -5.64 7.56 15.90
CA ILE A 215 -5.16 8.30 17.09
C ILE A 215 -3.91 7.63 17.62
N LYS A 216 -3.91 6.30 17.80
CA LYS A 216 -2.71 5.55 18.20
C LYS A 216 -1.52 5.85 17.28
N TRP A 217 -1.75 5.81 15.96
CA TRP A 217 -0.71 6.14 14.98
C TRP A 217 -0.20 7.58 15.13
N ILE A 218 -1.09 8.57 15.36
CA ILE A 218 -0.71 9.97 15.60
C ILE A 218 0.20 10.05 16.83
N LEU A 219 -0.20 9.47 17.95
CA LEU A 219 0.52 9.52 19.21
C LEU A 219 1.86 8.77 19.20
N GLN A 220 2.04 7.79 18.31
CA GLN A 220 3.30 7.04 18.13
C GLN A 220 4.22 7.62 17.06
N ASN A 221 3.74 8.57 16.25
CA ASN A 221 4.48 9.02 15.09
C ASN A 221 5.58 10.04 15.48
N PRO A 222 6.86 9.75 15.22
CA PRO A 222 7.98 10.65 15.53
C PRO A 222 7.93 11.97 14.77
N PHE A 223 7.08 12.08 13.75
CA PHE A 223 6.94 13.30 12.98
C PHE A 223 6.59 14.52 13.84
N TYR A 224 5.83 14.32 14.88
CA TYR A 224 5.37 15.43 15.75
C TYR A 224 6.48 16.05 16.60
N TYR A 225 7.59 15.33 16.85
CA TYR A 225 8.78 15.90 17.52
C TYR A 225 9.95 16.16 16.56
N GLY A 226 9.70 16.21 15.25
CA GLY A 226 10.70 16.62 14.26
C GLY A 226 11.50 15.49 13.61
N HIS A 227 11.09 14.24 13.75
CA HIS A 227 11.72 13.08 13.12
C HIS A 227 10.70 12.34 12.25
N PHE A 228 11.15 11.45 11.36
CA PHE A 228 10.24 10.64 10.55
C PHE A 228 10.82 9.28 10.18
N TYR A 229 9.94 8.32 9.92
CA TYR A 229 10.31 7.01 9.41
C TYR A 229 10.45 7.00 7.89
N TYR A 230 11.55 6.42 7.40
CA TYR A 230 11.72 6.07 6.01
C TYR A 230 12.64 4.86 5.86
N GLY A 231 12.18 3.85 5.07
CA GLY A 231 12.98 2.63 4.83
C GLY A 231 13.27 1.78 6.08
N GLY A 232 12.46 1.91 7.15
CA GLY A 232 12.66 1.21 8.42
C GLY A 232 13.53 1.96 9.43
N GLU A 233 14.07 3.11 9.08
CA GLU A 233 14.93 3.95 9.92
C GLU A 233 14.26 5.26 10.31
N ILE A 234 14.68 5.84 11.44
CA ILE A 234 14.25 7.15 11.89
C ILE A 234 15.27 8.19 11.41
N HIS A 235 14.77 9.23 10.75
CA HIS A 235 15.55 10.34 10.23
C HIS A 235 15.16 11.64 10.91
N GLU A 236 16.12 12.53 11.13
CA GLU A 236 15.85 13.91 11.58
C GLU A 236 15.22 14.73 10.45
N GLY A 237 14.12 15.40 10.77
CA GLY A 237 13.34 16.19 9.82
C GLY A 237 13.62 17.69 9.94
N LYS A 238 13.59 18.40 8.80
CA LYS A 238 13.65 19.88 8.77
C LYS A 238 12.33 20.56 9.09
N HIS A 239 11.25 19.80 9.22
CA HIS A 239 9.95 20.35 9.54
C HIS A 239 9.90 20.77 11.02
N PRO A 240 9.21 21.87 11.35
CA PRO A 240 9.11 22.33 12.73
C PRO A 240 8.29 21.33 13.58
N PRO A 241 8.75 20.97 14.78
CA PRO A 241 8.01 20.08 15.67
C PRO A 241 6.78 20.76 16.27
N ILE A 242 5.68 20.02 16.48
CA ILE A 242 4.49 20.48 17.22
C ILE A 242 4.64 20.22 18.72
N ILE A 243 5.34 19.13 19.09
CA ILE A 243 5.57 18.73 20.48
C ILE A 243 7.07 18.54 20.76
N SER A 244 7.44 18.52 22.04
CA SER A 244 8.79 18.13 22.44
C SER A 244 8.97 16.62 22.44
N LYS A 245 10.21 16.15 22.24
CA LYS A 245 10.56 14.72 22.36
C LYS A 245 10.16 14.18 23.75
N LYS A 246 10.38 14.95 24.81
CA LYS A 246 10.01 14.58 26.20
C LYS A 246 8.52 14.26 26.34
N LEU A 247 7.64 15.04 25.70
CA LEU A 247 6.20 14.78 25.73
C LEU A 247 5.86 13.50 24.94
N HIS A 248 6.48 13.31 23.78
CA HIS A 248 6.30 12.09 23.00
C HIS A 248 6.71 10.84 23.80
N ASP A 249 7.89 10.85 24.43
CA ASP A 249 8.41 9.72 25.19
C ASP A 249 7.48 9.37 26.36
N LYS A 250 6.95 10.36 27.10
CA LYS A 250 5.94 10.14 28.14
C LYS A 250 4.66 9.47 27.60
N VAL A 251 4.21 9.87 26.40
CA VAL A 251 3.07 9.21 25.76
C VAL A 251 3.36 7.74 25.47
N GLN A 252 4.59 7.41 25.02
CA GLN A 252 4.97 6.00 24.78
C GLN A 252 5.00 5.20 26.09
N GLU A 253 5.51 5.76 27.19
CA GLU A 253 5.47 5.13 28.52
C GLU A 253 4.02 4.81 28.92
N VAL A 254 3.12 5.79 28.88
CA VAL A 254 1.69 5.58 29.20
C VAL A 254 1.04 4.53 28.29
N MET A 255 1.42 4.50 26.99
CA MET A 255 0.92 3.47 26.08
C MET A 255 1.41 2.05 26.42
N LEU A 256 2.66 1.92 26.84
CA LEU A 256 3.24 0.65 27.27
C LEU A 256 2.55 0.14 28.55
N ASP A 257 2.37 0.99 29.53
CA ASP A 257 1.71 0.64 30.80
C ASP A 257 0.26 0.18 30.59
N ARG A 258 -0.47 0.87 29.71
CA ARG A 258 -1.84 0.49 29.34
C ARG A 258 -1.92 -0.73 28.42
N GLY A 259 -0.85 -1.05 27.70
CA GLY A 259 -0.77 -2.21 26.81
C GLY A 259 -0.70 -3.55 27.53
N HIS A 260 -0.39 -3.55 28.82
CA HIS A 260 -0.48 -4.75 29.63
C HIS A 260 -1.97 -5.00 29.95
N PRO A 261 -2.55 -6.14 29.57
CA PRO A 261 -3.91 -6.45 29.93
C PRO A 261 -3.99 -6.48 31.46
N MET A 262 -4.61 -5.46 32.06
CA MET A 262 -5.04 -5.57 33.45
C MET A 262 -5.95 -6.81 33.50
N LYS A 263 -5.46 -7.88 34.13
CA LYS A 263 -6.33 -8.96 34.55
C LYS A 263 -7.37 -8.30 35.43
N PRO A 264 -8.69 -8.64 35.28
CA PRO A 264 -9.68 -8.19 36.23
C PRO A 264 -9.17 -8.59 37.62
N GLN A 265 -8.91 -7.60 38.45
CA GLN A 265 -8.55 -7.81 39.85
C GLN A 265 -9.83 -8.32 40.56
N ASN A 266 -10.07 -9.62 40.45
CA ASN A 266 -10.65 -10.28 41.61
C ASN A 266 -9.65 -10.00 42.73
N GLU A 267 -10.12 -9.54 43.91
CA GLU A 267 -9.32 -9.17 45.06
C GLU A 267 -7.96 -9.85 45.09
N PRO A 268 -6.84 -9.10 45.16
CA PRO A 268 -5.51 -9.69 45.06
C PRO A 268 -5.34 -10.69 46.24
N LYS A 269 -5.30 -11.97 45.91
CA LYS A 269 -4.98 -12.99 46.92
C LYS A 269 -3.49 -12.92 47.21
N ALA A 270 -3.13 -12.98 48.48
CA ALA A 270 -1.82 -12.64 49.05
C ALA A 270 -0.60 -13.20 48.30
N PHE A 271 -0.71 -14.39 47.70
CA PHE A 271 0.41 -15.07 47.07
C PHE A 271 0.30 -15.15 45.53
N CYS A 272 -0.73 -14.57 44.92
CA CYS A 272 -0.85 -14.51 43.47
C CYS A 272 0.23 -13.60 42.89
N GLY A 273 1.01 -14.15 41.95
CA GLY A 273 2.11 -13.43 41.30
C GLY A 273 3.46 -13.47 42.04
N LEU A 274 3.47 -13.85 43.31
CA LEU A 274 4.70 -14.00 44.12
C LEU A 274 5.29 -15.40 44.03
N LEU A 275 4.45 -16.45 43.97
CA LEU A 275 4.89 -17.81 43.97
C LEU A 275 4.91 -18.43 42.59
N LYS A 276 5.90 -19.31 42.37
CA LYS A 276 6.02 -20.13 41.15
C LYS A 276 5.99 -21.60 41.53
N CYS A 277 5.45 -22.44 40.63
CA CYS A 277 5.42 -23.87 40.78
C CYS A 277 6.85 -24.45 40.76
N ALA A 278 7.21 -25.27 41.72
CA ALA A 278 8.53 -25.90 41.82
C ALA A 278 8.80 -26.84 40.61
N THR A 279 7.73 -27.53 40.14
CA THR A 279 7.84 -28.53 39.06
C THR A 279 7.96 -27.90 37.66
N CYS A 280 7.13 -26.90 37.33
CA CYS A 280 7.06 -26.35 35.96
C CYS A 280 7.37 -24.85 35.84
N ASN A 281 7.76 -24.21 36.93
CA ASN A 281 8.09 -22.79 37.06
C ASN A 281 6.96 -21.80 36.59
N MET A 282 5.72 -22.30 36.42
CA MET A 282 4.54 -21.49 36.11
C MET A 282 4.02 -20.78 37.35
N SER A 283 3.34 -19.63 37.10
CA SER A 283 2.76 -18.84 38.21
C SER A 283 1.69 -19.63 38.94
N ILE A 284 1.65 -19.47 40.25
CA ILE A 284 0.59 -19.96 41.13
C ILE A 284 -0.62 -19.02 41.03
N THR A 285 -1.81 -19.57 40.92
CA THR A 285 -3.08 -18.84 40.91
C THR A 285 -3.92 -19.25 42.14
N ALA A 286 -4.77 -18.33 42.60
CA ALA A 286 -5.69 -18.61 43.70
C ALA A 286 -7.10 -18.86 43.18
N GLU A 287 -7.82 -19.79 43.80
CA GLU A 287 -9.20 -20.10 43.52
C GLU A 287 -9.98 -20.11 44.84
N LEU A 288 -11.15 -19.49 44.87
CA LEU A 288 -12.03 -19.50 46.03
C LEU A 288 -13.03 -20.66 45.88
N GLN A 289 -12.96 -21.65 46.73
CA GLN A 289 -13.91 -22.76 46.76
C GLN A 289 -14.50 -22.91 48.17
N LYS A 290 -15.82 -22.91 48.28
CA LYS A 290 -16.56 -23.08 49.57
C LYS A 290 -16.08 -22.17 50.71
N GLY A 291 -15.67 -20.90 50.35
CA GLY A 291 -15.17 -19.93 51.34
C GLY A 291 -13.69 -20.02 51.66
N HIS A 292 -12.96 -21.01 51.15
CA HIS A 292 -11.52 -21.19 51.36
C HIS A 292 -10.74 -20.81 50.11
N ILE A 293 -9.53 -20.26 50.31
CA ILE A 293 -8.62 -19.85 49.23
C ILE A 293 -7.63 -20.99 48.98
N TYR A 294 -7.67 -21.57 47.82
CA TYR A 294 -6.73 -22.59 47.35
C TYR A 294 -5.74 -22.00 46.35
N TYR A 295 -4.46 -22.30 46.53
CA TYR A 295 -3.38 -21.88 45.63
C TYR A 295 -2.92 -23.08 44.82
N ARG A 296 -2.96 -22.96 43.47
CA ARG A 296 -2.58 -24.03 42.55
C ARG A 296 -1.76 -23.54 41.37
N CYS A 297 -0.99 -24.44 40.78
CA CYS A 297 -0.30 -24.18 39.54
C CYS A 297 -1.28 -23.92 38.40
N THR A 298 -1.00 -22.93 37.55
CA THR A 298 -1.81 -22.63 36.34
C THR A 298 -1.74 -23.71 35.27
N LYS A 299 -0.75 -24.63 35.32
CA LYS A 299 -0.51 -25.72 34.34
C LYS A 299 -0.48 -25.28 32.89
N LYS A 300 -0.12 -23.99 32.62
CA LYS A 300 -0.11 -23.40 31.28
C LYS A 300 1.25 -23.50 30.56
N SER A 301 2.19 -24.29 31.11
CA SER A 301 3.47 -24.51 30.40
C SER A 301 3.25 -25.27 29.11
N ARG A 302 3.89 -24.79 28.03
CA ARG A 302 3.93 -25.49 26.75
C ARG A 302 5.12 -26.45 26.62
N THR A 303 6.07 -26.34 27.55
CA THR A 303 7.37 -27.05 27.49
C THR A 303 7.58 -28.05 28.64
N ALA A 304 6.84 -27.91 29.72
CA ALA A 304 6.97 -28.80 30.88
C ALA A 304 5.57 -29.30 31.32
N GLN A 305 5.43 -30.61 31.43
CA GLN A 305 4.25 -31.26 32.03
C GLN A 305 4.32 -31.09 33.55
N CYS A 306 3.22 -30.69 34.17
CA CYS A 306 3.16 -30.45 35.61
C CYS A 306 2.19 -31.46 36.26
N ASP A 307 2.72 -32.31 37.10
CA ASP A 307 1.99 -33.40 37.79
C ASP A 307 1.49 -32.99 39.17
N GLU A 308 1.66 -31.72 39.57
CA GLU A 308 1.11 -31.22 40.84
C GLU A 308 -0.38 -31.45 40.94
N PRO A 309 -0.90 -31.95 42.11
CA PRO A 309 -2.32 -32.14 42.31
C PRO A 309 -3.10 -30.83 42.20
N PHE A 310 -4.37 -30.94 41.90
CA PHE A 310 -5.28 -29.78 41.87
C PHE A 310 -5.61 -29.35 43.28
#